data_ae3d0713bbae263ae62e0faf00220601
#
_entry.id   ae3d0713bbae263ae62e0faf00220601
#
_cell.length_a   1.000
_cell.length_b   1.000
_cell.length_c   1.000
_cell.angle_alpha   90.00
_cell.angle_beta   90.00
_cell.angle_gamma   90.00
#
_symmetry.space_group_name_H-M   'P 1'
#
loop_
_entity.id
_entity.type
_entity.pdbx_description
1 polymer ?
#
loop_
_entity_poly.entity_id
_entity_poly.type
_entity_poly.pdbx_seq_one_letter_code
_entity_poly.pdbx_strand_id
1 'polypeptide(L)'
;MWRQPKAVWAVAFACVVAFMGIGLVDPILSSIAKDLHASAAQVSLLFTSYMVVMAVAMLITGFVSSRLGAKRTLLLGLAIIIIGSVAAGCMSSIGGIVGWRGVWGLGNALFIATALSTIVSSAKGSVAQAIILYEAALGVGIAVGPLLGGILGDISWRGPFFGVGVLMAIAMVATVFLLPSGNVKGKPISILAPFRALRHPGLLSVAITALLYNFGFFTLLAFTPFVLEMPAIPVGLIFCGWGLALAYTSVFVAPRLQARFGTLRPVIGSLTCFALLLVVMAIFTANKPVLVICVIAAGLFLGINNTLVTEVVMKVAPVERPVASAAYSFVRFGGGAVAPWLAGKLGEEVSPHLPFWVGAGMVLIGALLLAVTRRLFASVDATDTAPAPAAGSLEEAEDLTLAEEMA
;
A
#
# COMPACT_ATOMS: atom_id res chain seq x y z
N MET A 1 -10.50 21.82 -2.16
CA MET A 1 -10.52 20.34 -2.20
C MET A 1 -11.82 19.76 -2.80
N TRP A 2 -13.00 20.24 -2.42
CA TRP A 2 -14.32 19.67 -2.80
C TRP A 2 -14.81 19.96 -4.24
N ARG A 3 -14.16 20.82 -5.01
CA ARG A 3 -14.56 21.19 -6.39
C ARG A 3 -13.80 20.43 -7.49
N GLN A 4 -13.44 19.19 -7.24
CA GLN A 4 -12.75 18.36 -8.23
C GLN A 4 -13.71 17.88 -9.33
N PRO A 5 -13.20 17.65 -10.57
CA PRO A 5 -14.00 17.07 -11.65
C PRO A 5 -14.61 15.72 -11.26
N LYS A 6 -15.80 15.40 -11.81
CA LYS A 6 -16.47 14.11 -11.57
C LYS A 6 -15.57 12.91 -11.92
N ALA A 7 -14.72 13.04 -12.94
CA ALA A 7 -13.74 12.04 -13.32
C ALA A 7 -12.77 11.70 -12.19
N VAL A 8 -12.27 12.72 -11.48
CA VAL A 8 -11.34 12.55 -10.34
C VAL A 8 -12.01 11.80 -9.20
N TRP A 9 -13.28 12.14 -8.90
CA TRP A 9 -14.05 11.43 -7.87
C TRP A 9 -14.34 9.97 -8.23
N ALA A 10 -14.62 9.67 -9.53
CA ALA A 10 -14.81 8.30 -9.99
C ALA A 10 -13.55 7.46 -9.79
N VAL A 11 -12.37 7.99 -10.16
CA VAL A 11 -11.09 7.30 -9.95
C VAL A 11 -10.74 7.20 -8.47
N ALA A 12 -11.00 8.24 -7.66
CA ALA A 12 -10.77 8.21 -6.22
C ALA A 12 -11.66 7.17 -5.52
N PHE A 13 -12.94 7.05 -5.90
CA PHE A 13 -13.81 5.98 -5.41
C PHE A 13 -13.28 4.59 -5.77
N ALA A 14 -12.85 4.41 -7.02
CA ALA A 14 -12.23 3.16 -7.44
C ALA A 14 -10.94 2.85 -6.65
N CYS A 15 -10.14 3.88 -6.28
CA CYS A 15 -8.98 3.71 -5.39
C CYS A 15 -9.40 3.23 -4.00
N VAL A 16 -10.45 3.81 -3.39
CA VAL A 16 -10.97 3.35 -2.09
C VAL A 16 -11.27 1.85 -2.16
N VAL A 17 -12.00 1.40 -3.19
CA VAL A 17 -12.38 -0.01 -3.33
C VAL A 17 -11.17 -0.91 -3.63
N ALA A 18 -10.20 -0.42 -4.43
CA ALA A 18 -8.97 -1.15 -4.73
C ALA A 18 -8.12 -1.41 -3.48
N PHE A 19 -7.95 -0.39 -2.64
CA PHE A 19 -7.20 -0.51 -1.38
C PHE A 19 -7.98 -1.28 -0.32
N MET A 20 -9.32 -1.15 -0.29
CA MET A 20 -10.20 -1.96 0.54
C MET A 20 -10.01 -3.45 0.27
N GLY A 21 -9.82 -3.86 -0.99
CA GLY A 21 -9.61 -5.25 -1.40
C GLY A 21 -8.32 -5.88 -0.86
N ILE A 22 -7.37 -5.09 -0.33
CA ILE A 22 -6.16 -5.61 0.34
C ILE A 22 -6.53 -6.17 1.72
N GLY A 23 -7.17 -5.37 2.57
CA GLY A 23 -7.48 -5.73 3.95
C GLY A 23 -8.83 -6.45 4.15
N LEU A 24 -9.65 -6.55 3.11
CA LEU A 24 -10.99 -7.15 3.19
C LEU A 24 -10.96 -8.65 3.50
N VAL A 25 -9.87 -9.34 3.16
CA VAL A 25 -9.71 -10.78 3.37
C VAL A 25 -9.25 -11.12 4.78
N ASP A 26 -8.63 -10.16 5.51
CA ASP A 26 -8.07 -10.40 6.83
C ASP A 26 -9.07 -11.02 7.82
N PRO A 27 -10.29 -10.50 7.98
CA PRO A 27 -11.25 -11.02 8.94
C PRO A 27 -11.82 -12.39 8.59
N ILE A 28 -11.75 -12.79 7.33
CA ILE A 28 -12.36 -14.05 6.84
C ILE A 28 -11.38 -15.20 6.69
N LEU A 29 -10.08 -14.98 6.93
CA LEU A 29 -9.05 -16.03 6.79
C LEU A 29 -9.37 -17.26 7.62
N SER A 30 -9.73 -17.09 8.88
CA SER A 30 -10.08 -18.18 9.77
C SER A 30 -11.34 -18.92 9.32
N SER A 31 -12.33 -18.20 8.77
CA SER A 31 -13.56 -18.80 8.22
C SER A 31 -13.26 -19.63 6.97
N ILE A 32 -12.42 -19.13 6.06
CA ILE A 32 -11.97 -19.87 4.87
C ILE A 32 -11.21 -21.13 5.30
N ALA A 33 -10.29 -21.00 6.26
CA ALA A 33 -9.52 -22.14 6.77
C ALA A 33 -10.44 -23.25 7.30
N LYS A 34 -11.44 -22.88 8.10
CA LYS A 34 -12.40 -23.82 8.69
C LYS A 34 -13.29 -24.47 7.63
N ASP A 35 -13.89 -23.70 6.74
CA ASP A 35 -14.87 -24.19 5.76
C ASP A 35 -14.23 -25.07 4.67
N LEU A 36 -13.01 -24.75 4.27
CA LEU A 36 -12.28 -25.49 3.24
C LEU A 36 -11.27 -26.50 3.81
N HIS A 37 -11.27 -26.72 5.14
CA HIS A 37 -10.33 -27.63 5.82
C HIS A 37 -8.87 -27.35 5.42
N ALA A 38 -8.51 -26.07 5.30
CA ALA A 38 -7.19 -25.61 4.86
C ALA A 38 -6.36 -25.13 6.05
N SER A 39 -5.04 -25.33 5.98
CA SER A 39 -4.11 -24.83 6.99
C SER A 39 -3.97 -23.31 6.93
N ALA A 40 -3.49 -22.67 8.00
CA ALA A 40 -3.20 -21.24 8.02
C ALA A 40 -2.17 -20.87 6.93
N ALA A 41 -1.17 -21.72 6.71
CA ALA A 41 -0.19 -21.53 5.63
C ALA A 41 -0.85 -21.55 4.25
N GLN A 42 -1.78 -22.47 4.00
CA GLN A 42 -2.50 -22.56 2.73
C GLN A 42 -3.40 -21.34 2.49
N VAL A 43 -4.13 -20.90 3.51
CA VAL A 43 -5.00 -19.73 3.40
C VAL A 43 -4.18 -18.45 3.24
N SER A 44 -3.03 -18.35 3.90
CA SER A 44 -2.11 -17.21 3.74
C SER A 44 -1.55 -17.06 2.32
N LEU A 45 -1.60 -18.12 1.48
CA LEU A 45 -1.27 -18.04 0.07
C LEU A 45 -2.20 -17.09 -0.72
N LEU A 46 -3.38 -16.75 -0.19
CA LEU A 46 -4.25 -15.73 -0.76
C LEU A 46 -3.55 -14.37 -0.82
N PHE A 47 -2.78 -14.03 0.22
CA PHE A 47 -1.94 -12.81 0.21
C PHE A 47 -0.72 -12.98 -0.67
N THR A 48 -0.01 -14.09 -0.51
CA THR A 48 1.22 -14.37 -1.26
C THR A 48 0.98 -14.29 -2.76
N SER A 49 -0.02 -15.00 -3.30
CA SER A 49 -0.32 -14.98 -4.73
C SER A 49 -0.68 -13.59 -5.24
N TYR A 50 -1.52 -12.88 -4.50
CA TYR A 50 -1.91 -11.51 -4.81
C TYR A 50 -0.71 -10.56 -4.83
N MET A 51 0.14 -10.60 -3.79
CA MET A 51 1.29 -9.70 -3.66
C MET A 51 2.39 -10.00 -4.67
N VAL A 52 2.70 -11.29 -4.94
CA VAL A 52 3.70 -11.69 -5.95
C VAL A 52 3.28 -11.18 -7.34
N VAL A 53 2.05 -11.49 -7.74
CA VAL A 53 1.57 -11.08 -9.06
C VAL A 53 1.49 -9.56 -9.16
N MET A 54 0.99 -8.89 -8.10
CA MET A 54 0.91 -7.43 -8.07
C MET A 54 2.31 -6.79 -8.15
N ALA A 55 3.29 -7.28 -7.40
CA ALA A 55 4.66 -6.77 -7.43
C ALA A 55 5.27 -6.87 -8.83
N VAL A 56 5.21 -8.05 -9.44
CA VAL A 56 5.75 -8.28 -10.79
C VAL A 56 5.01 -7.43 -11.82
N ALA A 57 3.67 -7.36 -11.73
CA ALA A 57 2.85 -6.58 -12.65
C ALA A 57 3.13 -5.07 -12.56
N MET A 58 3.47 -4.55 -11.39
CA MET A 58 3.83 -3.13 -11.22
C MET A 58 5.05 -2.74 -12.07
N LEU A 59 6.00 -3.64 -12.29
CA LEU A 59 7.16 -3.38 -13.16
C LEU A 59 6.75 -3.12 -14.62
N ILE A 60 5.68 -3.77 -15.09
CA ILE A 60 5.22 -3.65 -16.47
C ILE A 60 4.09 -2.62 -16.63
N THR A 61 3.49 -2.15 -15.57
CA THR A 61 2.34 -1.22 -15.64
C THR A 61 2.68 0.07 -16.38
N GLY A 62 3.84 0.66 -16.11
CA GLY A 62 4.30 1.86 -16.81
C GLY A 62 4.44 1.64 -18.33
N PHE A 63 4.96 0.47 -18.73
CA PHE A 63 5.06 0.07 -20.13
C PHE A 63 3.66 -0.09 -20.77
N VAL A 64 2.72 -0.73 -20.09
CA VAL A 64 1.36 -0.93 -20.58
C VAL A 64 0.63 0.41 -20.69
N SER A 65 0.67 1.24 -19.64
CA SER A 65 0.00 2.52 -19.57
C SER A 65 0.52 3.53 -20.60
N SER A 66 1.82 3.54 -20.88
CA SER A 66 2.40 4.41 -21.92
C SER A 66 1.94 4.05 -23.36
N ARG A 67 1.52 2.82 -23.59
CA ARG A 67 1.05 2.34 -24.91
C ARG A 67 -0.46 2.36 -25.09
N LEU A 68 -1.21 1.88 -24.09
CA LEU A 68 -2.67 1.82 -24.13
C LEU A 68 -3.33 3.14 -23.76
N GLY A 69 -2.61 4.01 -23.04
CA GLY A 69 -3.13 5.21 -22.42
C GLY A 69 -3.82 4.95 -21.06
N ALA A 70 -3.90 5.97 -20.22
CA ALA A 70 -4.33 5.87 -18.84
C ALA A 70 -5.76 5.29 -18.69
N LYS A 71 -6.75 5.82 -19.43
CA LYS A 71 -8.16 5.34 -19.32
C LYS A 71 -8.30 3.86 -19.63
N ARG A 72 -7.69 3.38 -20.73
CA ARG A 72 -7.79 1.97 -21.11
C ARG A 72 -7.10 1.06 -20.11
N THR A 73 -5.95 1.48 -19.58
CA THR A 73 -5.22 0.73 -18.54
C THR A 73 -6.03 0.64 -17.25
N LEU A 74 -6.66 1.73 -16.82
CA LEU A 74 -7.56 1.74 -15.66
C LEU A 74 -8.73 0.78 -15.86
N LEU A 75 -9.42 0.86 -17.00
CA LEU A 75 -10.58 0.00 -17.28
C LEU A 75 -10.18 -1.48 -17.40
N LEU A 76 -9.02 -1.78 -18.00
CA LEU A 76 -8.48 -3.13 -18.02
C LEU A 76 -8.19 -3.64 -16.60
N GLY A 77 -7.56 -2.82 -15.76
CA GLY A 77 -7.32 -3.15 -14.36
C GLY A 77 -8.61 -3.44 -13.60
N LEU A 78 -9.62 -2.56 -13.72
CA LEU A 78 -10.93 -2.75 -13.09
C LEU A 78 -11.63 -4.03 -13.59
N ALA A 79 -11.62 -4.31 -14.88
CA ALA A 79 -12.21 -5.53 -15.44
C ALA A 79 -11.56 -6.79 -14.88
N ILE A 80 -10.22 -6.82 -14.81
CA ILE A 80 -9.47 -7.96 -14.24
C ILE A 80 -9.79 -8.12 -12.75
N ILE A 81 -9.92 -7.02 -11.98
CA ILE A 81 -10.30 -7.08 -10.55
C ILE A 81 -11.70 -7.68 -10.40
N ILE A 82 -12.67 -7.23 -11.20
CA ILE A 82 -14.05 -7.74 -11.17
C ILE A 82 -14.07 -9.24 -11.44
N ILE A 83 -13.44 -9.67 -12.53
CA ILE A 83 -13.37 -11.09 -12.91
C ILE A 83 -12.67 -11.89 -11.83
N GLY A 84 -11.51 -11.42 -11.36
CA GLY A 84 -10.71 -12.11 -10.34
C GLY A 84 -11.43 -12.24 -9.00
N SER A 85 -12.11 -11.17 -8.54
CA SER A 85 -12.85 -11.21 -7.28
C SER A 85 -14.08 -12.12 -7.37
N VAL A 86 -14.92 -11.97 -8.39
CA VAL A 86 -16.12 -12.80 -8.56
C VAL A 86 -15.75 -14.26 -8.73
N ALA A 87 -14.75 -14.56 -9.57
CA ALA A 87 -14.30 -15.95 -9.78
C ALA A 87 -13.73 -16.55 -8.49
N ALA A 88 -12.96 -15.80 -7.70
CA ALA A 88 -12.48 -16.27 -6.39
C ALA A 88 -13.63 -16.63 -5.44
N GLY A 89 -14.68 -15.79 -5.40
CA GLY A 89 -15.88 -16.05 -4.61
C GLY A 89 -16.69 -17.30 -5.05
N CYS A 90 -16.59 -17.68 -6.32
CA CYS A 90 -17.24 -18.87 -6.88
C CYS A 90 -16.46 -20.18 -6.63
N MET A 91 -15.19 -20.11 -6.20
CA MET A 91 -14.37 -21.31 -6.02
C MET A 91 -14.77 -22.09 -4.75
N SER A 92 -14.57 -23.40 -4.83
CA SER A 92 -14.80 -24.34 -3.71
C SER A 92 -13.49 -24.99 -3.24
N SER A 93 -12.34 -24.57 -3.77
CA SER A 93 -11.02 -25.06 -3.38
C SER A 93 -10.09 -23.91 -3.07
N ILE A 94 -9.20 -24.10 -2.08
CA ILE A 94 -8.22 -23.10 -1.70
C ILE A 94 -7.28 -22.72 -2.87
N GLY A 95 -6.87 -23.71 -3.68
CA GLY A 95 -6.04 -23.48 -4.85
C GLY A 95 -6.71 -22.61 -5.91
N GLY A 96 -8.01 -22.80 -6.13
CA GLY A 96 -8.80 -21.97 -7.04
C GLY A 96 -8.89 -20.52 -6.56
N ILE A 97 -9.16 -20.31 -5.25
CA ILE A 97 -9.21 -18.96 -4.66
C ILE A 97 -7.84 -18.29 -4.77
N VAL A 98 -6.74 -18.98 -4.44
CA VAL A 98 -5.36 -18.50 -4.53
C VAL A 98 -5.02 -18.10 -5.97
N GLY A 99 -5.39 -18.90 -6.96
CA GLY A 99 -5.15 -18.58 -8.37
C GLY A 99 -5.87 -17.30 -8.82
N TRP A 100 -7.17 -17.19 -8.53
CA TRP A 100 -7.97 -16.01 -8.90
C TRP A 100 -7.58 -14.78 -8.10
N ARG A 101 -7.07 -14.94 -6.88
CA ARG A 101 -6.50 -13.85 -6.09
C ARG A 101 -5.24 -13.28 -6.75
N GLY A 102 -4.40 -14.14 -7.36
CA GLY A 102 -3.28 -13.70 -8.20
C GLY A 102 -3.73 -12.89 -9.41
N VAL A 103 -4.76 -13.35 -10.13
CA VAL A 103 -5.36 -12.58 -11.25
C VAL A 103 -5.88 -11.22 -10.79
N TRP A 104 -6.55 -11.17 -9.64
CA TRP A 104 -6.97 -9.90 -9.04
C TRP A 104 -5.77 -8.97 -8.76
N GLY A 105 -4.65 -9.50 -8.24
CA GLY A 105 -3.41 -8.75 -8.01
C GLY A 105 -2.87 -8.09 -9.27
N LEU A 106 -2.94 -8.76 -10.44
CA LEU A 106 -2.60 -8.18 -11.73
C LEU A 106 -3.46 -6.96 -12.06
N GLY A 107 -4.78 -7.08 -11.89
CA GLY A 107 -5.72 -5.98 -12.12
C GLY A 107 -5.42 -4.80 -11.21
N ASN A 108 -5.14 -5.06 -9.93
CA ASN A 108 -4.81 -4.02 -8.95
C ASN A 108 -3.51 -3.28 -9.27
N ALA A 109 -2.48 -3.97 -9.75
CA ALA A 109 -1.24 -3.34 -10.17
C ALA A 109 -1.47 -2.36 -11.33
N LEU A 110 -2.20 -2.78 -12.36
CA LEU A 110 -2.55 -1.93 -13.51
C LEU A 110 -3.37 -0.73 -13.09
N PHE A 111 -4.32 -0.91 -12.19
CA PHE A 111 -5.21 0.14 -11.73
C PHE A 111 -4.47 1.14 -10.82
N ILE A 112 -3.89 0.70 -9.70
CA ILE A 112 -3.31 1.57 -8.65
C ILE A 112 -2.19 2.44 -9.21
N ALA A 113 -1.25 1.85 -9.98
CA ALA A 113 -0.13 2.60 -10.55
C ALA A 113 -0.57 3.64 -11.58
N THR A 114 -1.70 3.42 -12.27
CA THR A 114 -2.24 4.35 -13.26
C THR A 114 -3.18 5.39 -12.62
N ALA A 115 -3.86 5.04 -11.52
CA ALA A 115 -4.85 5.90 -10.87
C ALA A 115 -4.23 7.18 -10.31
N LEU A 116 -3.08 7.09 -9.63
CA LEU A 116 -2.38 8.27 -9.10
C LEU A 116 -2.07 9.27 -10.20
N SER A 117 -1.46 8.83 -11.31
CA SER A 117 -1.12 9.69 -12.43
C SER A 117 -2.37 10.30 -13.07
N THR A 118 -3.46 9.55 -13.13
CA THR A 118 -4.75 10.03 -13.69
C THR A 118 -5.39 11.07 -12.78
N ILE A 119 -5.37 10.87 -11.46
CA ILE A 119 -5.87 11.86 -10.49
C ILE A 119 -5.06 13.14 -10.60
N VAL A 120 -3.72 13.05 -10.61
CA VAL A 120 -2.83 14.22 -10.70
C VAL A 120 -3.03 14.99 -11.99
N SER A 121 -3.18 14.32 -13.13
CA SER A 121 -3.36 14.97 -14.43
C SER A 121 -4.76 15.53 -14.67
N SER A 122 -5.78 15.03 -13.96
CA SER A 122 -7.19 15.42 -14.15
C SER A 122 -7.72 16.34 -13.06
N ALA A 123 -7.01 16.48 -11.93
CA ALA A 123 -7.42 17.31 -10.81
C ALA A 123 -7.31 18.80 -11.13
N LYS A 124 -8.24 19.58 -10.54
CA LYS A 124 -8.13 21.05 -10.51
C LYS A 124 -7.37 21.47 -9.25
N GLY A 125 -6.43 22.39 -9.40
CA GLY A 125 -5.58 22.87 -8.30
C GLY A 125 -4.18 22.29 -8.35
N SER A 126 -3.45 22.32 -7.21
CA SER A 126 -2.07 21.89 -7.15
C SER A 126 -1.93 20.37 -7.17
N VAL A 127 -0.78 19.87 -7.66
CA VAL A 127 -0.41 18.45 -7.62
C VAL A 127 -0.46 17.91 -6.19
N ALA A 128 -0.08 18.71 -5.19
CA ALA A 128 -0.15 18.32 -3.79
C ALA A 128 -1.59 17.99 -3.34
N GLN A 129 -2.58 18.77 -3.76
CA GLN A 129 -3.99 18.49 -3.45
C GLN A 129 -4.49 17.19 -4.09
N ALA A 130 -4.03 16.89 -5.29
CA ALA A 130 -4.35 15.64 -5.99
C ALA A 130 -3.75 14.42 -5.26
N ILE A 131 -2.52 14.52 -4.79
CA ILE A 131 -1.85 13.48 -4.00
C ILE A 131 -2.57 13.27 -2.67
N ILE A 132 -2.95 14.36 -1.97
CA ILE A 132 -3.72 14.26 -0.70
C ILE A 132 -5.04 13.51 -0.93
N LEU A 133 -5.74 13.76 -2.04
CA LEU A 133 -6.99 13.05 -2.36
C LEU A 133 -6.74 11.55 -2.58
N TYR A 134 -5.68 11.20 -3.28
CA TYR A 134 -5.29 9.81 -3.50
C TYR A 134 -4.93 9.10 -2.19
N GLU A 135 -4.12 9.74 -1.33
CA GLU A 135 -3.75 9.21 -0.02
C GLU A 135 -4.95 9.10 0.93
N ALA A 136 -5.89 10.05 0.85
CA ALA A 136 -7.15 9.96 1.60
C ALA A 136 -7.99 8.76 1.13
N ALA A 137 -8.07 8.51 -0.19
CA ALA A 137 -8.75 7.35 -0.73
C ALA A 137 -8.09 6.03 -0.29
N LEU A 138 -6.76 5.98 -0.26
CA LEU A 138 -5.99 4.86 0.28
C LEU A 138 -6.31 4.63 1.75
N GLY A 139 -6.23 5.68 2.57
CA GLY A 139 -6.51 5.60 4.01
C GLY A 139 -7.93 5.11 4.32
N VAL A 140 -8.93 5.66 3.61
CA VAL A 140 -10.34 5.22 3.75
C VAL A 140 -10.49 3.76 3.32
N GLY A 141 -9.88 3.36 2.19
CA GLY A 141 -9.94 1.98 1.71
C GLY A 141 -9.38 0.98 2.71
N ILE A 142 -8.18 1.27 3.25
CA ILE A 142 -7.53 0.42 4.24
C ILE A 142 -8.35 0.33 5.55
N ALA A 143 -8.98 1.42 5.98
CA ALA A 143 -9.79 1.44 7.20
C ALA A 143 -11.13 0.69 7.03
N VAL A 144 -11.81 0.90 5.89
CA VAL A 144 -13.14 0.33 5.62
C VAL A 144 -13.07 -1.13 5.17
N GLY A 145 -11.95 -1.54 4.55
CA GLY A 145 -11.76 -2.89 4.01
C GLY A 145 -12.04 -4.00 5.03
N PRO A 146 -11.29 -4.05 6.14
CA PRO A 146 -11.49 -5.06 7.17
C PRO A 146 -12.88 -5.03 7.80
N LEU A 147 -13.47 -3.83 7.98
CA LEU A 147 -14.82 -3.70 8.52
C LEU A 147 -15.88 -4.33 7.60
N LEU A 148 -15.85 -4.00 6.31
CA LEU A 148 -16.74 -4.61 5.32
C LEU A 148 -16.45 -6.11 5.14
N GLY A 149 -15.16 -6.48 5.21
CA GLY A 149 -14.74 -7.88 5.22
C GLY A 149 -15.34 -8.66 6.37
N GLY A 150 -15.35 -8.09 7.57
CA GLY A 150 -15.99 -8.67 8.76
C GLY A 150 -17.51 -8.79 8.61
N ILE A 151 -18.20 -7.71 8.22
CA ILE A 151 -19.66 -7.68 8.09
C ILE A 151 -20.15 -8.65 7.00
N LEU A 152 -19.58 -8.60 5.81
CA LEU A 152 -19.96 -9.50 4.72
C LEU A 152 -19.48 -10.93 4.97
N GLY A 153 -18.36 -11.08 5.66
CA GLY A 153 -17.76 -12.37 6.02
C GLY A 153 -18.56 -13.14 7.07
N ASP A 154 -19.27 -12.44 7.95
CA ASP A 154 -20.15 -13.03 8.94
C ASP A 154 -21.37 -13.72 8.29
N ILE A 155 -21.85 -13.17 7.16
CA ILE A 155 -22.92 -13.79 6.36
C ILE A 155 -22.36 -14.99 5.58
N SER A 156 -21.23 -14.80 4.91
CA SER A 156 -20.51 -15.82 4.17
C SER A 156 -19.09 -15.35 3.87
N TRP A 157 -18.08 -16.20 4.03
CA TRP A 157 -16.71 -15.87 3.63
C TRP A 157 -16.58 -15.50 2.14
N ARG A 158 -17.55 -15.86 1.30
CA ARG A 158 -17.64 -15.48 -0.11
C ARG A 158 -18.15 -14.05 -0.30
N GLY A 159 -18.90 -13.51 0.66
CA GLY A 159 -19.52 -12.17 0.61
C GLY A 159 -18.55 -11.05 0.27
N PRO A 160 -17.39 -10.94 0.94
CA PRO A 160 -16.38 -9.94 0.65
C PRO A 160 -15.89 -9.95 -0.81
N PHE A 161 -15.70 -11.11 -1.41
CA PHE A 161 -15.27 -11.25 -2.80
C PHE A 161 -16.30 -10.69 -3.78
N PHE A 162 -17.58 -11.04 -3.60
CA PHE A 162 -18.67 -10.50 -4.42
C PHE A 162 -18.89 -9.02 -4.15
N GLY A 163 -18.78 -8.57 -2.89
CA GLY A 163 -18.89 -7.16 -2.52
C GLY A 163 -17.89 -6.28 -3.28
N VAL A 164 -16.63 -6.68 -3.34
CA VAL A 164 -15.62 -5.98 -4.16
C VAL A 164 -15.98 -6.02 -5.63
N GLY A 165 -16.42 -7.16 -6.15
CA GLY A 165 -16.83 -7.30 -7.56
C GLY A 165 -17.90 -6.28 -7.94
N VAL A 166 -18.94 -6.13 -7.10
CA VAL A 166 -20.03 -5.16 -7.31
C VAL A 166 -19.53 -3.73 -7.23
N LEU A 167 -18.78 -3.37 -6.18
CA LEU A 167 -18.27 -2.01 -6.02
C LEU A 167 -17.31 -1.62 -7.14
N MET A 168 -16.46 -2.54 -7.60
CA MET A 168 -15.58 -2.32 -8.74
C MET A 168 -16.33 -2.21 -10.07
N ALA A 169 -17.44 -2.94 -10.25
CA ALA A 169 -18.29 -2.78 -11.42
C ALA A 169 -18.93 -1.38 -11.44
N ILE A 170 -19.39 -0.89 -10.31
CA ILE A 170 -19.91 0.50 -10.17
C ILE A 170 -18.78 1.50 -10.50
N ALA A 171 -17.57 1.31 -9.95
CA ALA A 171 -16.42 2.16 -10.23
C ALA A 171 -16.03 2.13 -11.72
N MET A 172 -16.10 0.96 -12.37
CA MET A 172 -15.85 0.82 -13.79
C MET A 172 -16.85 1.60 -14.63
N VAL A 173 -18.14 1.45 -14.35
CA VAL A 173 -19.21 2.22 -15.02
C VAL A 173 -18.98 3.72 -14.85
N ALA A 174 -18.73 4.18 -13.63
CA ALA A 174 -18.42 5.58 -13.36
C ALA A 174 -17.19 6.06 -14.15
N THR A 175 -16.13 5.26 -14.20
CA THR A 175 -14.90 5.59 -14.94
C THR A 175 -15.12 5.66 -16.46
N VAL A 176 -15.93 4.74 -17.02
CA VAL A 176 -16.28 4.75 -18.45
C VAL A 176 -16.96 6.07 -18.83
N PHE A 177 -17.95 6.51 -18.07
CA PHE A 177 -18.77 7.68 -18.41
C PHE A 177 -18.14 9.00 -17.99
N LEU A 178 -17.43 9.05 -16.88
CA LEU A 178 -16.95 10.30 -16.29
C LEU A 178 -15.50 10.64 -16.65
N LEU A 179 -14.66 9.64 -16.98
CA LEU A 179 -13.26 9.90 -17.37
C LEU A 179 -13.16 10.17 -18.88
N PRO A 180 -12.73 11.37 -19.32
CA PRO A 180 -12.56 11.67 -20.72
C PRO A 180 -11.54 10.72 -21.39
N SER A 181 -11.77 10.41 -22.65
CA SER A 181 -10.81 9.66 -23.46
C SER A 181 -9.71 10.62 -23.94
N GLY A 182 -8.70 10.83 -23.11
CA GLY A 182 -7.52 11.60 -23.51
C GLY A 182 -6.49 10.68 -24.19
N ASN A 183 -6.05 11.05 -25.38
CA ASN A 183 -5.00 10.33 -26.13
C ASN A 183 -3.59 10.74 -25.70
N VAL A 184 -3.37 11.12 -24.45
CA VAL A 184 -2.03 11.46 -23.96
C VAL A 184 -1.25 10.15 -23.80
N LYS A 185 -0.58 9.73 -24.87
CA LYS A 185 0.45 8.71 -24.78
C LYS A 185 1.65 9.32 -24.05
N GLY A 186 1.98 8.80 -22.88
CA GLY A 186 3.21 9.16 -22.17
C GLY A 186 4.46 8.78 -22.99
N LYS A 187 5.61 9.30 -22.60
CA LYS A 187 6.89 8.83 -23.18
C LYS A 187 7.01 7.31 -22.96
N PRO A 188 7.46 6.54 -23.97
CA PRO A 188 7.62 5.10 -23.82
C PRO A 188 8.58 4.75 -22.68
N ILE A 189 8.09 4.01 -21.69
CA ILE A 189 8.89 3.54 -20.54
C ILE A 189 9.42 2.14 -20.89
N SER A 190 10.74 1.95 -20.67
CA SER A 190 11.38 0.63 -20.85
C SER A 190 11.02 -0.30 -19.68
N ILE A 191 10.75 -1.58 -19.95
CA ILE A 191 10.51 -2.62 -18.92
C ILE A 191 11.73 -2.76 -17.98
N LEU A 192 12.94 -2.52 -18.47
CA LEU A 192 14.16 -2.62 -17.67
C LEU A 192 14.49 -1.37 -16.84
N ALA A 193 13.75 -0.26 -17.04
CA ALA A 193 14.00 0.98 -16.31
C ALA A 193 13.91 0.83 -14.79
N PRO A 194 12.91 0.15 -14.19
CA PRO A 194 12.85 -0.07 -12.75
C PRO A 194 14.05 -0.85 -12.19
N PHE A 195 14.51 -1.88 -12.91
CA PHE A 195 15.69 -2.66 -12.49
C PHE A 195 16.98 -1.84 -12.53
N ARG A 196 17.13 -0.97 -13.54
CA ARG A 196 18.28 -0.05 -13.59
C ARG A 196 18.25 0.97 -12.47
N ALA A 197 17.06 1.45 -12.10
CA ALA A 197 16.89 2.38 -10.99
C ALA A 197 17.35 1.78 -9.65
N LEU A 198 17.12 0.48 -9.41
CA LEU A 198 17.58 -0.22 -8.20
C LEU A 198 19.12 -0.33 -8.07
N ARG A 199 19.88 -0.01 -9.12
CA ARG A 199 21.34 0.09 -8.98
C ARG A 199 21.79 1.31 -8.18
N HIS A 200 20.91 2.31 -8.00
CA HIS A 200 21.21 3.47 -7.17
C HIS A 200 21.18 3.07 -5.68
N PRO A 201 22.28 3.27 -4.93
CA PRO A 201 22.44 2.72 -3.58
C PRO A 201 21.42 3.28 -2.59
N GLY A 202 21.04 4.56 -2.70
CA GLY A 202 20.01 5.15 -1.85
C GLY A 202 18.63 4.55 -2.11
N LEU A 203 18.22 4.38 -3.38
CA LEU A 203 16.94 3.75 -3.73
C LEU A 203 16.92 2.28 -3.31
N LEU A 204 18.01 1.54 -3.53
CA LEU A 204 18.12 0.14 -3.12
C LEU A 204 18.01 -0.01 -1.60
N SER A 205 18.72 0.83 -0.83
CA SER A 205 18.70 0.79 0.63
C SER A 205 17.30 1.03 1.18
N VAL A 206 16.59 2.05 0.70
CA VAL A 206 15.22 2.33 1.16
C VAL A 206 14.23 1.26 0.68
N ALA A 207 14.43 0.69 -0.51
CA ALA A 207 13.58 -0.39 -1.03
C ALA A 207 13.75 -1.69 -0.22
N ILE A 208 15.00 -2.05 0.16
CA ILE A 208 15.25 -3.20 1.05
C ILE A 208 14.67 -2.95 2.44
N THR A 209 14.83 -1.75 2.99
CA THR A 209 14.18 -1.37 4.27
C THR A 209 12.67 -1.57 4.17
N ALA A 210 12.07 -1.16 3.05
CA ALA A 210 10.64 -1.35 2.82
C ALA A 210 10.23 -2.82 2.69
N LEU A 211 11.02 -3.67 2.04
CA LEU A 211 10.83 -5.11 1.99
C LEU A 211 10.78 -5.69 3.41
N LEU A 212 11.76 -5.31 4.24
CA LEU A 212 11.91 -5.84 5.58
C LEU A 212 10.77 -5.42 6.51
N TYR A 213 10.36 -4.14 6.51
CA TYR A 213 9.25 -3.73 7.36
C TYR A 213 7.90 -4.23 6.84
N ASN A 214 7.71 -4.36 5.51
CA ASN A 214 6.52 -4.98 4.96
C ASN A 214 6.43 -6.47 5.31
N PHE A 215 7.54 -7.16 5.43
CA PHE A 215 7.53 -8.53 5.96
C PHE A 215 6.86 -8.57 7.34
N GLY A 216 7.29 -7.74 8.29
CA GLY A 216 6.67 -7.65 9.62
C GLY A 216 5.21 -7.20 9.56
N PHE A 217 4.88 -6.24 8.70
CA PHE A 217 3.53 -5.73 8.49
C PHE A 217 2.57 -6.82 8.00
N PHE A 218 2.93 -7.56 6.95
CA PHE A 218 2.07 -8.63 6.42
C PHE A 218 2.07 -9.87 7.32
N THR A 219 3.11 -10.10 8.12
CA THR A 219 3.06 -11.09 9.21
C THR A 219 1.97 -10.73 10.21
N LEU A 220 1.92 -9.48 10.67
CA LEU A 220 0.88 -9.00 11.58
C LEU A 220 -0.52 -9.15 10.95
N LEU A 221 -0.72 -8.65 9.72
CA LEU A 221 -2.02 -8.66 9.04
C LEU A 221 -2.55 -10.09 8.83
N ALA A 222 -1.74 -10.97 8.26
CA ALA A 222 -2.18 -12.28 7.82
C ALA A 222 -2.22 -13.32 8.95
N PHE A 223 -1.36 -13.20 9.96
CA PHE A 223 -1.25 -14.22 11.01
C PHE A 223 -2.07 -13.90 12.27
N THR A 224 -2.24 -12.62 12.62
CA THR A 224 -2.99 -12.23 13.83
C THR A 224 -4.42 -12.76 13.88
N PRO A 225 -5.22 -12.81 12.79
CA PRO A 225 -6.57 -13.38 12.83
C PRO A 225 -6.61 -14.82 13.33
N PHE A 226 -5.61 -15.64 13.00
CA PHE A 226 -5.52 -17.03 13.46
C PHE A 226 -5.26 -17.13 14.96
N VAL A 227 -4.43 -16.23 15.51
CA VAL A 227 -4.08 -16.21 16.94
C VAL A 227 -5.20 -15.60 17.78
N LEU A 228 -5.94 -14.63 17.25
CA LEU A 228 -7.07 -14.01 17.95
C LEU A 228 -8.23 -14.99 18.13
N GLU A 229 -8.44 -15.89 17.19
CA GLU A 229 -9.55 -16.87 17.22
C GLU A 229 -10.90 -16.20 17.56
N MET A 230 -11.17 -15.06 16.90
CA MET A 230 -12.38 -14.27 17.06
C MET A 230 -13.26 -14.37 15.81
N PRO A 231 -14.59 -14.13 15.94
CA PRO A 231 -15.48 -13.99 14.78
C PRO A 231 -15.04 -12.85 13.83
N ALA A 232 -15.48 -12.88 12.59
CA ALA A 232 -15.06 -11.97 11.54
C ALA A 232 -15.34 -10.49 11.87
N ILE A 233 -16.49 -10.17 12.47
CA ILE A 233 -16.86 -8.77 12.81
C ILE A 233 -15.90 -8.15 13.84
N PRO A 234 -15.61 -8.76 15.01
CA PRO A 234 -14.61 -8.23 15.93
C PRO A 234 -13.23 -8.05 15.29
N VAL A 235 -12.76 -9.01 14.50
CA VAL A 235 -11.47 -8.90 13.76
C VAL A 235 -11.53 -7.72 12.79
N GLY A 236 -12.62 -7.56 12.06
CA GLY A 236 -12.84 -6.43 11.16
C GLY A 236 -12.80 -5.07 11.87
N LEU A 237 -13.39 -4.97 13.07
CA LEU A 237 -13.36 -3.75 13.90
C LEU A 237 -11.94 -3.43 14.39
N ILE A 238 -11.16 -4.44 14.79
CA ILE A 238 -9.77 -4.27 15.23
C ILE A 238 -8.92 -3.72 14.08
N PHE A 239 -9.02 -4.30 12.89
CA PHE A 239 -8.29 -3.83 11.71
C PHE A 239 -8.83 -2.51 11.16
N CYS A 240 -10.11 -2.20 11.34
CA CYS A 240 -10.64 -0.86 11.09
C CYS A 240 -9.98 0.17 12.01
N GLY A 241 -9.88 -0.11 13.30
CA GLY A 241 -9.16 0.73 14.28
C GLY A 241 -7.68 0.93 13.89
N TRP A 242 -7.00 -0.14 13.47
CA TRP A 242 -5.66 -0.07 12.91
C TRP A 242 -5.57 0.84 11.67
N GLY A 243 -6.49 0.69 10.70
CA GLY A 243 -6.54 1.50 9.49
C GLY A 243 -6.82 2.98 9.76
N LEU A 244 -7.69 3.29 10.72
CA LEU A 244 -7.95 4.67 11.17
C LEU A 244 -6.72 5.28 11.84
N ALA A 245 -6.03 4.52 12.70
CA ALA A 245 -4.79 4.95 13.34
C ALA A 245 -3.69 5.24 12.29
N LEU A 246 -3.56 4.37 11.28
CA LEU A 246 -2.65 4.55 10.14
C LEU A 246 -3.00 5.82 9.35
N ALA A 247 -4.26 6.01 8.97
CA ALA A 247 -4.70 7.19 8.22
C ALA A 247 -4.46 8.48 9.00
N TYR A 248 -4.78 8.50 10.30
CA TYR A 248 -4.55 9.65 11.16
C TYR A 248 -3.07 10.04 11.21
N THR A 249 -2.19 9.08 11.46
CA THR A 249 -0.76 9.37 11.57
C THR A 249 -0.11 9.72 10.25
N SER A 250 -0.53 9.10 9.14
CA SER A 250 -0.08 9.46 7.79
C SER A 250 -0.35 10.93 7.45
N VAL A 251 -1.56 11.41 7.76
CA VAL A 251 -1.99 12.76 7.35
C VAL A 251 -1.55 13.83 8.35
N PHE A 252 -1.65 13.56 9.65
CA PHE A 252 -1.49 14.60 10.67
C PHE A 252 -0.17 14.51 11.44
N VAL A 253 0.34 13.32 11.71
CA VAL A 253 1.53 13.15 12.57
C VAL A 253 2.81 13.13 11.76
N ALA A 254 2.84 12.39 10.65
CA ALA A 254 4.05 12.26 9.83
C ALA A 254 4.61 13.61 9.35
N PRO A 255 3.82 14.55 8.79
CA PRO A 255 4.33 15.85 8.37
C PRO A 255 4.87 16.70 9.53
N ARG A 256 4.23 16.61 10.72
CA ARG A 256 4.70 17.36 11.91
C ARG A 256 6.02 16.82 12.45
N LEU A 257 6.18 15.49 12.48
CA LEU A 257 7.42 14.85 12.90
C LEU A 257 8.55 15.17 11.92
N GLN A 258 8.24 15.13 10.63
CA GLN A 258 9.20 15.51 9.58
C GLN A 258 9.68 16.94 9.73
N ALA A 259 8.77 17.90 9.88
CA ALA A 259 9.12 19.32 10.04
C ALA A 259 9.99 19.59 11.28
N ARG A 260 9.85 18.75 12.35
CA ARG A 260 10.59 18.95 13.61
C ARG A 260 11.90 18.19 13.67
N PHE A 261 11.96 16.99 13.11
CA PHE A 261 13.08 16.05 13.30
C PHE A 261 13.77 15.61 12.00
N GLY A 262 13.34 16.15 10.85
CA GLY A 262 13.70 15.64 9.53
C GLY A 262 12.99 14.34 9.18
N THR A 263 13.34 13.72 8.06
CA THR A 263 12.62 12.57 7.53
C THR A 263 13.11 11.24 8.13
N LEU A 264 14.43 11.05 8.25
CA LEU A 264 15.00 9.74 8.61
C LEU A 264 14.80 9.37 10.08
N ARG A 265 14.92 10.32 11.00
CA ARG A 265 14.78 10.04 12.44
C ARG A 265 13.38 9.51 12.81
N PRO A 266 12.27 10.13 12.36
CA PRO A 266 10.93 9.57 12.58
C PRO A 266 10.72 8.21 11.95
N VAL A 267 11.29 7.93 10.76
CA VAL A 267 11.19 6.60 10.12
C VAL A 267 11.89 5.55 10.97
N ILE A 268 13.14 5.77 11.37
CA ILE A 268 13.90 4.81 12.21
C ILE A 268 13.18 4.60 13.55
N GLY A 269 12.71 5.68 14.19
CA GLY A 269 11.97 5.60 15.45
C GLY A 269 10.68 4.80 15.34
N SER A 270 9.88 5.06 14.31
CA SER A 270 8.61 4.35 14.10
C SER A 270 8.82 2.87 13.71
N LEU A 271 9.86 2.54 12.93
CA LEU A 271 10.23 1.15 12.65
C LEU A 271 10.65 0.43 13.93
N THR A 272 11.44 1.07 14.78
CA THR A 272 11.86 0.51 16.07
C THR A 272 10.66 0.25 16.99
N CYS A 273 9.76 1.23 17.11
CA CYS A 273 8.53 1.06 17.90
C CYS A 273 7.63 -0.05 17.34
N PHE A 274 7.50 -0.14 16.02
CA PHE A 274 6.73 -1.21 15.38
C PHE A 274 7.37 -2.60 15.65
N ALA A 275 8.68 -2.72 15.58
CA ALA A 275 9.37 -3.96 15.93
C ALA A 275 9.14 -4.34 17.40
N LEU A 276 9.19 -3.37 18.33
CA LEU A 276 8.89 -3.61 19.75
C LEU A 276 7.45 -4.09 19.95
N LEU A 277 6.48 -3.57 19.21
CA LEU A 277 5.10 -4.10 19.26
C LEU A 277 5.04 -5.56 18.81
N LEU A 278 5.74 -5.94 17.75
CA LEU A 278 5.82 -7.35 17.32
C LEU A 278 6.49 -8.23 18.39
N VAL A 279 7.51 -7.73 19.09
CA VAL A 279 8.11 -8.43 20.26
C VAL A 279 7.08 -8.63 21.35
N VAL A 280 6.30 -7.60 21.70
CA VAL A 280 5.22 -7.71 22.71
C VAL A 280 4.19 -8.74 22.27
N MET A 281 3.77 -8.73 20.99
CA MET A 281 2.85 -9.74 20.45
C MET A 281 3.44 -11.15 20.52
N ALA A 282 4.74 -11.31 20.27
CA ALA A 282 5.43 -12.59 20.38
C ALA A 282 5.45 -13.13 21.81
N ILE A 283 5.63 -12.26 22.81
CA ILE A 283 5.65 -12.65 24.22
C ILE A 283 4.23 -12.96 24.73
N PHE A 284 3.25 -12.16 24.35
CA PHE A 284 1.89 -12.22 24.87
C PHE A 284 0.88 -12.79 23.88
N THR A 285 1.30 -13.77 23.05
CA THR A 285 0.48 -14.36 21.99
C THR A 285 -0.86 -14.93 22.49
N ALA A 286 -0.91 -15.46 23.71
CA ALA A 286 -2.13 -15.97 24.33
C ALA A 286 -3.05 -14.86 24.91
N ASN A 287 -2.58 -13.62 25.01
CA ASN A 287 -3.33 -12.52 25.63
C ASN A 287 -4.03 -11.67 24.57
N LYS A 288 -5.30 -12.00 24.27
CA LYS A 288 -6.09 -11.31 23.22
C LYS A 288 -6.18 -9.79 23.41
N PRO A 289 -6.45 -9.21 24.61
CA PRO A 289 -6.43 -7.77 24.83
C PRO A 289 -5.10 -7.10 24.45
N VAL A 290 -3.97 -7.71 24.78
CA VAL A 290 -2.64 -7.18 24.41
C VAL A 290 -2.48 -7.20 22.91
N LEU A 291 -2.84 -8.29 22.22
CA LEU A 291 -2.79 -8.38 20.78
C LEU A 291 -3.62 -7.30 20.09
N VAL A 292 -4.86 -7.08 20.57
CA VAL A 292 -5.76 -6.03 20.05
C VAL A 292 -5.12 -4.65 20.15
N ILE A 293 -4.59 -4.31 21.32
CA ILE A 293 -3.93 -3.01 21.54
C ILE A 293 -2.71 -2.87 20.63
N CYS A 294 -1.88 -3.93 20.53
CA CYS A 294 -0.69 -3.92 19.67
C CYS A 294 -1.03 -3.76 18.19
N VAL A 295 -2.09 -4.42 17.69
CA VAL A 295 -2.54 -4.28 16.30
C VAL A 295 -2.93 -2.84 16.01
N ILE A 296 -3.78 -2.24 16.83
CA ILE A 296 -4.23 -0.85 16.64
C ILE A 296 -3.03 0.12 16.74
N ALA A 297 -2.16 -0.06 17.74
CA ALA A 297 -0.95 0.74 17.92
C ALA A 297 0.03 0.62 16.75
N ALA A 298 0.14 -0.57 16.13
CA ALA A 298 0.98 -0.76 14.93
C ALA A 298 0.54 0.16 13.78
N GLY A 299 -0.76 0.44 13.66
CA GLY A 299 -1.29 1.40 12.69
C GLY A 299 -0.67 2.78 12.83
N LEU A 300 -0.46 3.25 14.07
CA LEU A 300 0.16 4.57 14.33
C LEU A 300 1.56 4.67 13.73
N PHE A 301 2.38 3.66 13.92
CA PHE A 301 3.77 3.66 13.43
C PHE A 301 3.87 3.38 11.94
N LEU A 302 3.01 2.51 11.42
CA LEU A 302 2.97 2.19 9.99
C LEU A 302 2.47 3.37 9.15
N GLY A 303 1.58 4.21 9.65
CA GLY A 303 1.15 5.43 8.98
C GLY A 303 2.31 6.42 8.78
N ILE A 304 3.13 6.63 9.82
CA ILE A 304 4.35 7.46 9.72
C ILE A 304 5.31 6.88 8.68
N ASN A 305 5.57 5.57 8.75
CA ASN A 305 6.48 4.89 7.82
C ASN A 305 6.02 4.99 6.37
N ASN A 306 4.75 4.69 6.08
CA ASN A 306 4.24 4.69 4.72
C ASN A 306 4.40 6.06 4.05
N THR A 307 4.09 7.14 4.77
CA THR A 307 4.22 8.51 4.25
C THR A 307 5.68 8.88 4.02
N LEU A 308 6.50 8.78 5.06
CA LEU A 308 7.87 9.29 5.01
C LEU A 308 8.79 8.45 4.13
N VAL A 309 8.66 7.11 4.15
CA VAL A 309 9.46 6.23 3.28
C VAL A 309 9.13 6.47 1.80
N THR A 310 7.86 6.65 1.46
CA THR A 310 7.46 6.96 0.08
C THR A 310 8.07 8.29 -0.37
N GLU A 311 8.09 9.29 0.49
CA GLU A 311 8.72 10.58 0.20
C GLU A 311 10.24 10.47 0.00
N VAL A 312 10.95 9.72 0.86
CA VAL A 312 12.38 9.44 0.70
C VAL A 312 12.65 8.81 -0.67
N VAL A 313 11.86 7.83 -1.09
CA VAL A 313 11.97 7.19 -2.41
C VAL A 313 11.89 8.21 -3.54
N MET A 314 10.92 9.14 -3.46
CA MET A 314 10.69 10.14 -4.51
C MET A 314 11.77 11.21 -4.57
N LYS A 315 12.44 11.50 -3.43
CA LYS A 315 13.52 12.49 -3.34
C LYS A 315 14.89 11.90 -3.73
N VAL A 316 15.13 10.62 -3.40
CA VAL A 316 16.45 9.99 -3.60
C VAL A 316 16.63 9.40 -4.99
N ALA A 317 15.54 9.04 -5.68
CA ALA A 317 15.64 8.38 -6.96
C ALA A 317 16.08 9.32 -8.08
N PRO A 318 17.20 9.03 -8.79
CA PRO A 318 17.69 9.86 -9.90
C PRO A 318 16.98 9.54 -11.22
N VAL A 319 15.72 9.12 -11.16
CA VAL A 319 14.91 8.69 -12.30
C VAL A 319 13.50 9.28 -12.20
N GLU A 320 12.74 9.19 -13.29
CA GLU A 320 11.35 9.65 -13.30
C GLU A 320 10.53 8.94 -12.20
N ARG A 321 9.65 9.70 -11.52
CA ARG A 321 8.82 9.21 -10.41
C ARG A 321 8.08 7.89 -10.68
N PRO A 322 7.49 7.63 -11.86
CA PRO A 322 6.84 6.35 -12.15
C PRO A 322 7.81 5.16 -12.12
N VAL A 323 9.05 5.37 -12.59
CA VAL A 323 10.09 4.33 -12.59
C VAL A 323 10.57 4.04 -11.16
N ALA A 324 10.82 5.10 -10.37
CA ALA A 324 11.19 4.97 -8.96
C ALA A 324 10.11 4.24 -8.15
N SER A 325 8.85 4.64 -8.33
CA SER A 325 7.69 4.02 -7.67
C SER A 325 7.53 2.55 -8.03
N ALA A 326 7.67 2.20 -9.31
CA ALA A 326 7.59 0.80 -9.77
C ALA A 326 8.71 -0.06 -9.16
N ALA A 327 9.95 0.43 -9.19
CA ALA A 327 11.12 -0.24 -8.63
C ALA A 327 10.98 -0.48 -7.10
N TYR A 328 10.59 0.56 -6.39
CA TYR A 328 10.35 0.51 -4.95
C TYR A 328 9.21 -0.45 -4.60
N SER A 329 8.06 -0.33 -5.28
CA SER A 329 6.88 -1.15 -5.00
C SER A 329 7.14 -2.63 -5.28
N PHE A 330 7.88 -2.96 -6.34
CA PHE A 330 8.29 -4.34 -6.61
C PHE A 330 9.04 -4.96 -5.44
N VAL A 331 10.07 -4.29 -4.93
CA VAL A 331 10.88 -4.79 -3.81
C VAL A 331 10.05 -4.82 -2.53
N ARG A 332 9.30 -3.76 -2.25
CA ARG A 332 8.45 -3.63 -1.07
C ARG A 332 7.42 -4.75 -0.97
N PHE A 333 6.65 -4.99 -2.03
CA PHE A 333 5.62 -6.04 -2.03
C PHE A 333 6.21 -7.45 -2.12
N GLY A 334 7.46 -7.59 -2.58
CA GLY A 334 8.20 -8.85 -2.50
C GLY A 334 8.33 -9.36 -1.06
N GLY A 335 8.58 -8.48 -0.08
CA GLY A 335 8.55 -8.83 1.35
C GLY A 335 7.17 -9.28 1.83
N GLY A 336 6.13 -8.53 1.43
CA GLY A 336 4.73 -8.87 1.71
C GLY A 336 4.25 -10.17 1.06
N ALA A 337 4.90 -10.61 -0.02
CA ALA A 337 4.55 -11.83 -0.72
C ALA A 337 4.97 -13.10 0.05
N VAL A 338 6.11 -13.08 0.72
CA VAL A 338 6.67 -14.25 1.42
C VAL A 338 6.15 -14.32 2.87
N ALA A 339 5.98 -13.18 3.52
CA ALA A 339 5.67 -13.08 4.94
C ALA A 339 4.40 -13.85 5.39
N PRO A 340 3.23 -13.74 4.71
CA PRO A 340 2.02 -14.42 5.16
C PRO A 340 2.15 -15.94 5.15
N TRP A 341 2.69 -16.49 4.06
CA TRP A 341 2.90 -17.93 3.93
C TRP A 341 3.89 -18.45 4.97
N LEU A 342 5.03 -17.76 5.12
CA LEU A 342 6.05 -18.16 6.09
C LEU A 342 5.54 -18.04 7.53
N ALA A 343 4.78 -16.98 7.84
CA ALA A 343 4.17 -16.83 9.16
C ALA A 343 3.18 -17.95 9.47
N GLY A 344 2.31 -18.32 8.51
CA GLY A 344 1.41 -19.45 8.68
C GLY A 344 2.17 -20.74 8.95
N LYS A 345 3.18 -21.03 8.14
CA LYS A 345 4.00 -22.25 8.27
C LYS A 345 4.76 -22.31 9.60
N LEU A 346 5.42 -21.22 10.00
CA LEU A 346 6.14 -21.16 11.27
C LEU A 346 5.20 -21.28 12.47
N GLY A 347 4.01 -20.68 12.38
CA GLY A 347 3.00 -20.75 13.43
C GLY A 347 2.43 -22.14 13.63
N GLU A 348 2.24 -22.90 12.55
CA GLU A 348 1.71 -24.28 12.58
C GLU A 348 2.78 -25.31 12.96
N GLU A 349 3.96 -25.26 12.36
CA GLU A 349 4.99 -26.30 12.49
C GLU A 349 5.88 -26.11 13.72
N VAL A 350 6.05 -24.88 14.23
CA VAL A 350 6.98 -24.60 15.31
C VAL A 350 6.29 -24.00 16.54
N SER A 351 5.74 -22.78 16.43
CA SER A 351 5.09 -22.09 17.55
C SER A 351 4.35 -20.84 17.08
N PRO A 352 3.17 -20.50 17.63
CA PRO A 352 2.45 -19.26 17.31
C PRO A 352 3.20 -17.98 17.71
N HIS A 353 4.24 -18.08 18.53
CA HIS A 353 5.12 -16.96 18.91
C HIS A 353 6.13 -16.60 17.83
N LEU A 354 6.63 -17.62 17.08
CA LEU A 354 7.77 -17.49 16.17
C LEU A 354 7.53 -16.52 15.00
N PRO A 355 6.36 -16.47 14.35
CA PRO A 355 6.09 -15.51 13.28
C PRO A 355 6.33 -14.06 13.70
N PHE A 356 5.89 -13.67 14.90
CA PHE A 356 6.08 -12.31 15.42
C PHE A 356 7.53 -12.02 15.77
N TRP A 357 8.29 -12.99 16.29
CA TRP A 357 9.74 -12.86 16.52
C TRP A 357 10.49 -12.63 15.20
N VAL A 358 10.20 -13.41 14.17
CA VAL A 358 10.81 -13.25 12.85
C VAL A 358 10.43 -11.90 12.24
N GLY A 359 9.15 -11.51 12.32
CA GLY A 359 8.67 -10.21 11.88
C GLY A 359 9.40 -9.05 12.58
N ALA A 360 9.55 -9.12 13.89
CA ALA A 360 10.30 -8.13 14.69
C ALA A 360 11.75 -8.02 14.26
N GLY A 361 12.43 -9.15 14.08
CA GLY A 361 13.81 -9.21 13.62
C GLY A 361 13.99 -8.57 12.25
N MET A 362 13.11 -8.87 11.29
CA MET A 362 13.16 -8.29 9.95
C MET A 362 12.97 -6.76 10.00
N VAL A 363 12.01 -6.26 10.78
CA VAL A 363 11.78 -4.82 10.93
C VAL A 363 12.98 -4.12 11.57
N LEU A 364 13.59 -4.72 12.61
CA LEU A 364 14.80 -4.17 13.25
C LEU A 364 15.99 -4.13 12.30
N ILE A 365 16.20 -5.17 11.48
CA ILE A 365 17.24 -5.17 10.44
C ILE A 365 16.98 -4.03 9.45
N GLY A 366 15.74 -3.78 9.07
CA GLY A 366 15.36 -2.66 8.21
C GLY A 366 15.68 -1.30 8.84
N ALA A 367 15.34 -1.12 10.12
CA ALA A 367 15.66 0.10 10.86
C ALA A 367 17.18 0.32 10.97
N LEU A 368 17.93 -0.73 11.25
CA LEU A 368 19.40 -0.70 11.34
C LEU A 368 20.03 -0.39 9.99
N LEU A 369 19.56 -1.02 8.90
CA LEU A 369 20.03 -0.74 7.53
C LEU A 369 19.88 0.76 7.21
N LEU A 370 18.72 1.34 7.49
CA LEU A 370 18.46 2.75 7.24
C LEU A 370 19.36 3.65 8.12
N ALA A 371 19.59 3.27 9.38
CA ALA A 371 20.47 4.00 10.29
C ALA A 371 21.93 3.98 9.84
N VAL A 372 22.44 2.83 9.35
CA VAL A 372 23.81 2.69 8.85
C VAL A 372 23.99 3.44 7.53
N THR A 373 22.98 3.38 6.65
CA THR A 373 23.05 4.03 5.32
C THR A 373 22.58 5.48 5.32
N ARG A 374 22.34 6.09 6.49
CA ARG A 374 21.81 7.47 6.64
C ARG A 374 22.57 8.51 5.82
N ARG A 375 23.88 8.33 5.57
CA ARG A 375 24.69 9.25 4.77
C ARG A 375 24.22 9.36 3.32
N LEU A 376 23.59 8.31 2.77
CA LEU A 376 23.04 8.32 1.41
C LEU A 376 21.80 9.24 1.28
N PHE A 377 21.25 9.68 2.39
CA PHE A 377 20.01 10.48 2.48
C PHE A 377 20.24 11.89 3.03
N ALA A 378 21.50 12.33 3.14
CA ALA A 378 21.83 13.65 3.70
C ALA A 378 21.17 14.81 2.95
N SER A 379 21.00 14.67 1.62
CA SER A 379 20.30 15.65 0.80
C SER A 379 18.80 15.74 1.07
N VAL A 380 18.18 14.63 1.52
CA VAL A 380 16.74 14.60 1.84
C VAL A 380 16.43 15.44 3.08
N ASP A 381 17.24 15.26 4.14
CA ASP A 381 17.07 16.03 5.38
C ASP A 381 17.49 17.50 5.22
N ALA A 382 18.45 17.81 4.33
CA ALA A 382 18.90 19.19 4.07
C ALA A 382 17.80 20.03 3.37
N THR A 383 17.04 19.44 2.47
CA THR A 383 15.91 20.12 1.81
C THR A 383 14.74 20.42 2.75
N ASP A 384 14.56 19.60 3.79
CA ASP A 384 13.47 19.79 4.76
C ASP A 384 13.78 20.87 5.81
N THR A 385 15.06 21.21 6.02
CA THR A 385 15.51 22.25 6.97
C THR A 385 15.74 23.62 6.33
N ALA A 386 15.68 23.72 5.01
CA ALA A 386 15.79 25.00 4.33
C ALA A 386 14.51 25.84 4.59
N PRO A 387 14.64 27.10 5.08
CA PRO A 387 13.48 27.98 5.19
C PRO A 387 12.84 28.15 3.81
N ALA A 388 11.50 28.14 3.78
CA ALA A 388 10.77 28.44 2.55
C ALA A 388 11.29 29.76 1.97
N PRO A 389 11.55 29.84 0.64
CA PRO A 389 12.00 31.09 0.04
C PRO A 389 11.00 32.19 0.41
N ALA A 390 11.50 33.33 0.86
CA ALA A 390 10.67 34.45 1.24
C ALA A 390 9.80 34.87 0.04
N ALA A 391 8.51 35.11 0.29
CA ALA A 391 7.53 35.39 -0.77
C ALA A 391 8.00 36.48 -1.78
N GLY A 392 8.89 37.40 -1.37
CA GLY A 392 9.52 38.39 -2.24
C GLY A 392 10.54 37.84 -3.25
N SER A 393 11.16 36.67 -2.99
CA SER A 393 12.15 36.11 -3.92
C SER A 393 11.52 35.41 -5.11
N LEU A 394 10.23 35.04 -5.04
CA LEU A 394 9.49 34.47 -6.16
C LEU A 394 8.96 35.55 -7.10
N GLU A 395 8.54 36.71 -6.57
CA GLU A 395 8.18 37.87 -7.39
C GLU A 395 9.40 38.46 -8.13
N GLU A 396 10.57 38.54 -7.47
CA GLU A 396 11.80 38.96 -8.15
C GLU A 396 12.29 37.99 -9.23
N ALA A 397 12.08 36.69 -9.05
CA ALA A 397 12.41 35.65 -10.05
C ALA A 397 11.43 35.67 -11.24
N GLU A 398 10.15 35.95 -11.02
CA GLU A 398 9.15 36.13 -12.07
C GLU A 398 9.37 37.44 -12.87
N ASP A 399 9.74 38.51 -12.21
CA ASP A 399 10.09 39.80 -12.88
C ASP A 399 11.38 39.69 -13.71
N LEU A 400 12.38 38.92 -13.26
CA LEU A 400 13.61 38.68 -14.04
C LEU A 400 13.36 37.83 -15.27
N THR A 401 12.46 36.80 -15.19
CA THR A 401 12.08 35.98 -16.36
C THR A 401 11.24 36.75 -17.36
N LEU A 402 10.35 37.64 -16.91
CA LEU A 402 9.58 38.53 -17.78
C LEU A 402 10.46 39.60 -18.45
N ALA A 403 11.51 40.09 -17.77
CA ALA A 403 12.45 41.04 -18.34
C ALA A 403 13.37 40.39 -19.39
N GLU A 404 13.75 39.12 -19.25
CA GLU A 404 14.50 38.37 -20.26
C GLU A 404 13.65 37.98 -21.49
N GLU A 405 12.32 37.75 -21.33
CA GLU A 405 11.43 37.49 -22.46
C GLU A 405 11.06 38.75 -23.27
N MET A 406 11.28 39.96 -22.71
CA MET A 406 10.99 41.24 -23.38
C MET A 406 12.23 41.90 -24.01
N ALA A 407 13.43 41.33 -23.85
CA ALA A 407 14.69 41.82 -24.44
C ALA A 407 15.11 40.96 -25.63
#